data_f7e316e77ade26df83180d0860b3bae8
#
_entry.id   f7e316e77ade26df83180d0860b3bae8
#
_cell.length_a   1.000
_cell.length_b   1.000
_cell.length_c   1.000
_cell.angle_alpha   90.00
_cell.angle_beta   90.00
_cell.angle_gamma   90.00
#
_symmetry.space_group_name_H-M   'P 1'
#
loop_
_entity.id
_entity.type
_entity.pdbx_description
1 polymer ?
#
loop_
_entity_poly.entity_id
_entity_poly.type
_entity_poly.pdbx_seq_one_letter_code
_entity_poly.pdbx_strand_id
1 'polypeptide(L)'
;KNMAEVANHFAEQGYRVLVPDLRSHGQSEGDSIGMGAWDSEDIVEWSKYILKQDSSASIALYGVSMGASTVMMASGNEQLPDAVKVAVEDCGYTSAWDEFSFQLDDLFGLPSFPALDAANLVTKLRAGYDLKDADALAAVKRKKVPMLFIHGDADDFVPTDMVYPLYKAAAGEKELMIVKGAGHGKSREADPLAYWEKVDTFLEKYI
;
A
#
# COMPACT_ATOMS: atom_id res chain seq x y z
N LYS A 1 -3.53 -14.33 0.40
CA LYS A 1 -3.09 -15.61 0.96
C LYS A 1 -1.84 -15.49 1.83
N ASN A 2 -0.92 -14.60 1.52
CA ASN A 2 0.35 -14.45 2.26
C ASN A 2 0.25 -13.58 3.52
N MET A 3 -0.88 -12.93 3.76
CA MET A 3 -1.05 -12.08 4.95
C MET A 3 -1.21 -12.86 6.26
N ALA A 4 -1.49 -14.17 6.20
CA ALA A 4 -1.58 -14.99 7.41
C ALA A 4 -0.25 -15.09 8.17
N GLU A 5 0.88 -15.18 7.46
CA GLU A 5 2.20 -15.19 8.07
C GLU A 5 2.55 -13.82 8.70
N VAL A 6 2.22 -12.73 7.99
CA VAL A 6 2.37 -11.37 8.50
C VAL A 6 1.52 -11.16 9.75
N ALA A 7 0.25 -11.59 9.70
CA ALA A 7 -0.65 -11.48 10.84
C ALA A 7 -0.15 -12.30 12.04
N ASN A 8 0.40 -13.50 11.79
CA ASN A 8 0.98 -14.32 12.84
C ASN A 8 2.21 -13.66 13.47
N HIS A 9 3.13 -13.12 12.66
CA HIS A 9 4.30 -12.41 13.16
C HIS A 9 3.91 -11.28 14.12
N PHE A 10 2.99 -10.40 13.69
CA PHE A 10 2.55 -9.30 14.55
C PHE A 10 1.77 -9.77 15.80
N ALA A 11 0.98 -10.84 15.68
CA ALA A 11 0.29 -11.43 16.83
C ALA A 11 1.28 -12.00 17.87
N GLU A 12 2.36 -12.63 17.43
CA GLU A 12 3.44 -13.11 18.29
C GLU A 12 4.19 -11.96 18.99
N GLN A 13 4.26 -10.79 18.38
CA GLN A 13 4.79 -9.56 18.97
C GLN A 13 3.79 -8.84 19.90
N GLY A 14 2.60 -9.41 20.10
CA GLY A 14 1.59 -8.88 21.02
C GLY A 14 0.60 -7.89 20.41
N TYR A 15 0.64 -7.66 19.10
CA TYR A 15 -0.36 -6.83 18.42
C TYR A 15 -1.70 -7.55 18.27
N ARG A 16 -2.79 -6.79 18.37
CA ARG A 16 -4.10 -7.24 17.84
C ARG A 16 -4.16 -6.92 16.36
N VAL A 17 -4.31 -7.94 15.53
CA VAL A 17 -4.21 -7.80 14.07
C VAL A 17 -5.57 -7.87 13.42
N LEU A 18 -5.89 -6.86 12.59
CA LEU A 18 -7.05 -6.84 11.71
C LEU A 18 -6.56 -6.99 10.26
N VAL A 19 -7.04 -8.02 9.57
CA VAL A 19 -6.72 -8.28 8.16
C VAL A 19 -8.03 -8.27 7.37
N PRO A 20 -8.45 -7.12 6.84
CA PRO A 20 -9.66 -7.06 6.03
C PRO A 20 -9.41 -7.63 4.63
N ASP A 21 -10.39 -8.33 4.08
CA ASP A 21 -10.46 -8.47 2.64
C ASP A 21 -10.80 -7.11 2.04
N LEU A 22 -9.99 -6.61 1.11
CA LEU A 22 -10.30 -5.35 0.42
C LEU A 22 -11.60 -5.50 -0.38
N ARG A 23 -12.23 -4.39 -0.72
CA ARG A 23 -13.48 -4.39 -1.52
C ARG A 23 -13.33 -5.27 -2.77
N SER A 24 -14.36 -6.02 -3.11
CA SER A 24 -14.38 -6.98 -4.22
C SER A 24 -13.38 -8.13 -4.12
N HIS A 25 -12.77 -8.35 -2.95
CA HIS A 25 -11.89 -9.49 -2.69
C HIS A 25 -12.44 -10.37 -1.57
N GLY A 26 -12.09 -11.67 -1.62
CA GLY A 26 -12.42 -12.63 -0.58
C GLY A 26 -13.92 -12.71 -0.30
N GLN A 27 -14.32 -12.33 0.92
CA GLN A 27 -15.71 -12.30 1.36
C GLN A 27 -16.29 -10.87 1.42
N SER A 28 -15.48 -9.85 1.11
CA SER A 28 -15.95 -8.47 1.08
C SER A 28 -16.84 -8.19 -0.12
N GLU A 29 -17.88 -7.42 0.11
CA GLU A 29 -18.80 -6.97 -0.92
C GLU A 29 -18.11 -6.00 -1.90
N GLY A 30 -18.77 -5.75 -3.02
CA GLY A 30 -18.32 -4.85 -4.08
C GLY A 30 -18.29 -5.53 -5.43
N ASP A 31 -18.29 -4.73 -6.47
CA ASP A 31 -18.27 -5.15 -7.88
C ASP A 31 -17.11 -4.54 -8.67
N SER A 32 -16.26 -3.78 -7.99
CA SER A 32 -15.12 -3.09 -8.60
C SER A 32 -13.94 -2.99 -7.65
N ILE A 33 -12.74 -3.27 -8.15
CA ILE A 33 -11.48 -3.10 -7.44
C ILE A 33 -11.06 -1.63 -7.54
N GLY A 34 -10.75 -1.00 -6.41
CA GLY A 34 -10.45 0.43 -6.34
C GLY A 34 -9.01 0.81 -6.64
N MET A 35 -8.10 -0.17 -6.81
CA MET A 35 -6.65 0.06 -7.03
C MET A 35 -6.03 1.03 -6.01
N GLY A 36 -6.51 0.98 -4.77
CA GLY A 36 -6.07 1.86 -3.68
C GLY A 36 -6.88 3.15 -3.53
N ALA A 37 -7.55 3.68 -4.56
CA ALA A 37 -8.32 4.90 -4.44
C ALA A 37 -9.44 4.76 -3.40
N TRP A 38 -10.40 3.88 -3.64
CA TRP A 38 -11.49 3.65 -2.69
C TRP A 38 -11.10 2.74 -1.53
N ASP A 39 -10.15 1.81 -1.77
CA ASP A 39 -9.63 0.93 -0.73
C ASP A 39 -8.99 1.73 0.40
N SER A 40 -8.36 2.88 0.11
CA SER A 40 -7.77 3.77 1.12
C SER A 40 -8.83 4.41 2.03
N GLU A 41 -10.02 4.70 1.51
CA GLU A 41 -11.15 5.18 2.29
C GLU A 41 -11.66 4.08 3.23
N ASP A 42 -11.70 2.82 2.76
CA ASP A 42 -12.05 1.68 3.60
C ASP A 42 -11.06 1.51 4.76
N ILE A 43 -9.75 1.70 4.53
CA ILE A 43 -8.74 1.66 5.60
C ILE A 43 -8.99 2.75 6.65
N VAL A 44 -9.39 3.95 6.23
CA VAL A 44 -9.80 5.01 7.18
C VAL A 44 -11.00 4.58 8.00
N GLU A 45 -12.03 3.99 7.39
CA GLU A 45 -13.21 3.49 8.11
C GLU A 45 -12.88 2.30 9.03
N TRP A 46 -12.01 1.36 8.61
CA TRP A 46 -11.51 0.29 9.47
C TRP A 46 -10.73 0.85 10.67
N SER A 47 -9.94 1.90 10.48
CA SER A 47 -9.25 2.57 11.60
C SER A 47 -10.24 3.20 12.58
N LYS A 48 -11.30 3.85 12.09
CA LYS A 48 -12.40 4.37 12.93
C LYS A 48 -13.16 3.24 13.63
N TYR A 49 -13.36 2.09 12.97
CA TYR A 49 -14.00 0.93 13.58
C TYR A 49 -13.18 0.39 14.76
N ILE A 50 -11.84 0.27 14.61
CA ILE A 50 -10.96 -0.14 15.70
C ILE A 50 -11.14 0.80 16.90
N LEU A 51 -11.16 2.11 16.69
CA LEU A 51 -11.33 3.10 17.77
C LEU A 51 -12.71 3.06 18.44
N LYS A 52 -13.74 2.58 17.75
CA LYS A 52 -15.04 2.31 18.38
C LYS A 52 -14.99 1.10 19.31
N GLN A 53 -14.12 0.12 19.05
CA GLN A 53 -13.94 -1.04 19.94
C GLN A 53 -12.98 -0.74 21.09
N ASP A 54 -11.95 0.07 20.82
CA ASP A 54 -10.93 0.46 21.80
C ASP A 54 -10.44 1.89 21.48
N SER A 55 -10.97 2.86 22.19
CA SER A 55 -10.65 4.27 21.98
C SER A 55 -9.21 4.65 22.36
N SER A 56 -8.49 3.76 23.04
CA SER A 56 -7.08 3.93 23.42
C SER A 56 -6.10 3.28 22.43
N ALA A 57 -6.60 2.62 21.38
CA ALA A 57 -5.75 1.90 20.44
C ALA A 57 -4.76 2.84 19.72
N SER A 58 -3.50 2.41 19.64
CA SER A 58 -2.52 2.90 18.66
C SER A 58 -2.53 1.96 17.46
N ILE A 59 -2.51 2.50 16.25
CA ILE A 59 -2.69 1.74 15.02
C ILE A 59 -1.46 1.86 14.12
N ALA A 60 -0.92 0.72 13.69
CA ALA A 60 0.02 0.64 12.57
C ALA A 60 -0.71 0.16 11.32
N LEU A 61 -0.39 0.75 10.18
CA LEU A 61 -0.84 0.27 8.87
C LEU A 61 0.29 -0.52 8.21
N TYR A 62 -0.03 -1.65 7.60
CA TYR A 62 0.91 -2.46 6.84
C TYR A 62 0.26 -2.93 5.55
N GLY A 63 0.95 -2.77 4.43
CA GLY A 63 0.44 -3.20 3.12
C GLY A 63 1.52 -3.71 2.18
N VAL A 64 1.14 -4.62 1.28
CA VAL A 64 2.01 -5.19 0.24
C VAL A 64 1.37 -4.97 -1.11
N SER A 65 2.14 -4.54 -2.13
CA SER A 65 1.69 -4.34 -3.51
C SER A 65 0.53 -3.35 -3.58
N MET A 66 -0.64 -3.73 -4.12
CA MET A 66 -1.84 -2.89 -4.09
C MET A 66 -2.20 -2.45 -2.66
N GLY A 67 -1.99 -3.30 -1.65
CA GLY A 67 -2.19 -2.95 -0.25
C GLY A 67 -1.20 -1.88 0.24
N ALA A 68 0.04 -1.87 -0.25
CA ALA A 68 1.03 -0.84 0.04
C ALA A 68 0.61 0.51 -0.54
N SER A 69 0.17 0.53 -1.81
CA SER A 69 -0.37 1.74 -2.43
C SER A 69 -1.63 2.24 -1.71
N THR A 70 -2.49 1.31 -1.25
CA THR A 70 -3.66 1.62 -0.42
C THR A 70 -3.26 2.30 0.90
N VAL A 71 -2.26 1.76 1.61
CA VAL A 71 -1.74 2.34 2.86
C VAL A 71 -1.12 3.71 2.63
N MET A 72 -0.36 3.89 1.54
CA MET A 72 0.18 5.20 1.16
C MET A 72 -0.93 6.22 0.92
N MET A 73 -1.98 5.86 0.16
CA MET A 73 -3.12 6.74 -0.10
C MET A 73 -3.91 7.05 1.17
N ALA A 74 -4.16 6.05 2.02
CA ALA A 74 -4.81 6.25 3.31
C ALA A 74 -4.01 7.21 4.21
N SER A 75 -2.67 7.13 4.21
CA SER A 75 -1.79 7.99 5.01
C SER A 75 -1.89 9.48 4.64
N GLY A 76 -2.28 9.78 3.40
CA GLY A 76 -2.51 11.14 2.90
C GLY A 76 -3.96 11.62 3.03
N ASN A 77 -4.87 10.79 3.55
CA ASN A 77 -6.28 11.14 3.73
C ASN A 77 -6.47 12.04 4.96
N GLU A 78 -7.21 13.14 4.80
CA GLU A 78 -7.47 14.10 5.88
C GLU A 78 -8.30 13.50 7.01
N GLN A 79 -9.10 12.49 6.72
CA GLN A 79 -9.97 11.82 7.70
C GLN A 79 -9.28 10.67 8.44
N LEU A 80 -7.99 10.39 8.15
CA LEU A 80 -7.24 9.36 8.86
C LEU A 80 -7.14 9.72 10.34
N PRO A 81 -7.58 8.84 11.27
CA PRO A 81 -7.52 9.12 12.69
C PRO A 81 -6.08 9.32 13.19
N ASP A 82 -5.90 10.26 14.15
CA ASP A 82 -4.59 10.52 14.78
C ASP A 82 -4.04 9.32 15.59
N ALA A 83 -4.89 8.33 15.85
CA ALA A 83 -4.49 7.06 16.45
C ALA A 83 -3.67 6.17 15.51
N VAL A 84 -3.71 6.42 14.20
CA VAL A 84 -2.76 5.82 13.26
C VAL A 84 -1.42 6.51 13.44
N LYS A 85 -0.41 5.76 13.90
CA LYS A 85 0.88 6.31 14.32
C LYS A 85 2.00 6.09 13.31
N VAL A 86 1.90 5.04 12.50
CA VAL A 86 2.97 4.59 11.61
C VAL A 86 2.40 3.76 10.47
N ALA A 87 3.11 3.72 9.36
CA ALA A 87 2.76 2.89 8.21
C ALA A 87 3.99 2.19 7.62
N VAL A 88 3.79 0.98 7.11
CA VAL A 88 4.77 0.21 6.35
C VAL A 88 4.16 -0.13 5.00
N GLU A 89 4.85 0.24 3.94
CA GLU A 89 4.51 -0.16 2.57
C GLU A 89 5.61 -1.05 2.00
N ASP A 90 5.25 -2.13 1.33
CA ASP A 90 6.16 -3.06 0.66
C ASP A 90 5.72 -3.24 -0.79
N CYS A 91 6.58 -2.84 -1.73
CA CYS A 91 6.43 -2.91 -3.19
C CYS A 91 5.16 -2.23 -3.75
N GLY A 92 4.81 -1.05 -3.23
CA GLY A 92 3.71 -0.26 -3.76
C GLY A 92 4.10 0.53 -5.03
N TYR A 93 3.10 0.89 -5.84
CA TYR A 93 3.27 1.68 -7.06
C TYR A 93 3.02 3.17 -6.83
N THR A 94 3.55 4.01 -7.73
CA THR A 94 3.37 5.47 -7.73
C THR A 94 1.91 5.87 -7.97
N SER A 95 1.27 5.23 -8.95
CA SER A 95 -0.15 5.35 -9.26
C SER A 95 -0.64 4.12 -10.01
N ALA A 96 -1.95 3.86 -9.99
CA ALA A 96 -2.53 2.80 -10.81
C ALA A 96 -2.31 3.07 -12.31
N TRP A 97 -2.30 4.34 -12.71
CA TRP A 97 -2.00 4.72 -14.09
C TRP A 97 -0.59 4.33 -14.51
N ASP A 98 0.42 4.63 -13.68
CA ASP A 98 1.82 4.31 -13.98
C ASP A 98 2.05 2.81 -14.03
N GLU A 99 1.46 2.08 -13.07
CA GLU A 99 1.55 0.62 -13.03
C GLU A 99 0.90 -0.03 -14.25
N PHE A 100 -0.31 0.37 -14.62
CA PHE A 100 -0.95 -0.16 -15.83
C PHE A 100 -0.25 0.27 -17.11
N SER A 101 0.37 1.45 -17.14
CA SER A 101 1.17 1.90 -18.28
C SER A 101 2.40 1.02 -18.46
N PHE A 102 3.09 0.70 -17.36
CA PHE A 102 4.24 -0.19 -17.37
C PHE A 102 3.83 -1.60 -17.80
N GLN A 103 2.80 -2.18 -17.22
CA GLN A 103 2.32 -3.53 -17.55
C GLN A 103 1.84 -3.65 -19.00
N LEU A 104 1.23 -2.59 -19.55
CA LEU A 104 0.78 -2.58 -20.94
C LEU A 104 1.96 -2.61 -21.91
N ASP A 105 3.04 -1.89 -21.61
CA ASP A 105 4.27 -1.91 -22.40
C ASP A 105 5.01 -3.24 -22.23
N ASP A 106 5.23 -3.69 -21.01
CA ASP A 106 5.99 -4.91 -20.69
C ASP A 106 5.35 -6.18 -21.28
N LEU A 107 4.03 -6.36 -21.09
CA LEU A 107 3.33 -7.58 -21.53
C LEU A 107 2.95 -7.58 -23.01
N PHE A 108 2.69 -6.41 -23.60
CA PHE A 108 2.10 -6.31 -24.92
C PHE A 108 2.90 -5.43 -25.89
N GLY A 109 3.91 -4.71 -25.41
CA GLY A 109 4.66 -3.75 -26.23
C GLY A 109 3.78 -2.58 -26.72
N LEU A 110 2.74 -2.24 -25.97
CA LEU A 110 1.78 -1.22 -26.37
C LEU A 110 1.94 0.06 -25.56
N PRO A 111 1.86 1.24 -26.20
CA PRO A 111 1.85 2.51 -25.48
C PRO A 111 0.53 2.69 -24.72
N SER A 112 0.59 3.50 -23.65
CA SER A 112 -0.60 3.82 -22.83
C SER A 112 -1.75 4.39 -23.65
N PHE A 113 -1.44 5.34 -24.57
CA PHE A 113 -2.44 5.92 -25.47
C PHE A 113 -2.56 5.05 -26.76
N PRO A 114 -3.77 4.75 -27.24
CA PRO A 114 -5.09 5.13 -26.68
C PRO A 114 -5.68 4.05 -25.75
N ALA A 115 -5.01 2.91 -25.55
CA ALA A 115 -5.60 1.75 -24.89
C ALA A 115 -5.97 2.03 -23.42
N LEU A 116 -5.04 2.60 -22.66
CA LEU A 116 -5.26 2.89 -21.25
C LEU A 116 -6.29 4.02 -21.04
N ASP A 117 -6.35 5.00 -21.96
CA ASP A 117 -7.39 6.05 -21.93
C ASP A 117 -8.79 5.47 -22.16
N ALA A 118 -8.91 4.51 -23.09
CA ALA A 118 -10.17 3.81 -23.32
C ALA A 118 -10.56 2.94 -22.10
N ALA A 119 -9.60 2.21 -21.52
CA ALA A 119 -9.81 1.44 -20.28
C ALA A 119 -10.25 2.34 -19.12
N ASN A 120 -9.61 3.49 -18.95
CA ASN A 120 -9.96 4.46 -17.92
C ASN A 120 -11.38 5.02 -18.11
N LEU A 121 -11.79 5.30 -19.35
CA LEU A 121 -13.17 5.70 -19.63
C LEU A 121 -14.17 4.63 -19.19
N VAL A 122 -13.88 3.35 -19.49
CA VAL A 122 -14.72 2.22 -19.04
C VAL A 122 -14.74 2.13 -17.51
N THR A 123 -13.60 2.30 -16.84
CA THR A 123 -13.49 2.32 -15.38
C THR A 123 -14.35 3.42 -14.77
N LYS A 124 -14.30 4.63 -15.33
CA LYS A 124 -15.17 5.73 -14.88
C LYS A 124 -16.65 5.41 -15.01
N LEU A 125 -17.05 4.81 -16.13
CA LEU A 125 -18.46 4.52 -16.39
C LEU A 125 -18.99 3.34 -15.58
N ARG A 126 -18.16 2.34 -15.28
CA ARG A 126 -18.57 1.11 -14.59
C ARG A 126 -18.24 1.09 -13.12
N ALA A 127 -17.03 1.50 -12.76
CA ALA A 127 -16.53 1.48 -11.40
C ALA A 127 -16.66 2.84 -10.68
N GLY A 128 -16.95 3.92 -11.43
CA GLY A 128 -17.24 5.22 -10.85
C GLY A 128 -16.02 6.03 -10.40
N TYR A 129 -14.78 5.61 -10.75
CA TYR A 129 -13.55 6.34 -10.42
C TYR A 129 -12.59 6.44 -11.61
N ASP A 130 -11.72 7.43 -11.59
CA ASP A 130 -10.61 7.58 -12.54
C ASP A 130 -9.40 6.76 -12.05
N LEU A 131 -8.76 5.99 -12.92
CA LEU A 131 -7.50 5.30 -12.57
C LEU A 131 -6.41 6.26 -12.08
N LYS A 132 -6.48 7.52 -12.50
CA LYS A 132 -5.58 8.59 -12.05
C LYS A 132 -5.85 9.07 -10.63
N ASP A 133 -7.02 8.76 -10.06
CA ASP A 133 -7.33 9.07 -8.66
C ASP A 133 -6.58 8.14 -7.69
N ALA A 134 -6.20 6.94 -8.15
CA ALA A 134 -5.35 6.01 -7.42
C ALA A 134 -3.88 6.46 -7.50
N ASP A 135 -3.55 7.59 -6.86
CA ASP A 135 -2.25 8.29 -6.89
C ASP A 135 -1.59 8.30 -5.51
N ALA A 136 -0.75 7.28 -5.27
CA ALA A 136 0.04 7.17 -4.05
C ALA A 136 1.12 8.26 -3.97
N LEU A 137 1.69 8.67 -5.12
CA LEU A 137 2.71 9.72 -5.16
C LEU A 137 2.16 11.09 -4.72
N ALA A 138 0.93 11.41 -5.08
CA ALA A 138 0.27 12.62 -4.57
C ALA A 138 -0.09 12.49 -3.09
N ALA A 139 -0.49 11.29 -2.64
CA ALA A 139 -0.88 11.05 -1.27
C ALA A 139 0.30 11.15 -0.28
N VAL A 140 1.45 10.54 -0.58
CA VAL A 140 2.61 10.57 0.32
C VAL A 140 3.18 11.97 0.55
N LYS A 141 2.93 12.92 -0.35
CA LYS A 141 3.27 14.34 -0.14
C LYS A 141 2.51 14.98 1.02
N ARG A 142 1.34 14.41 1.36
CA ARG A 142 0.44 14.89 2.41
C ARG A 142 0.36 13.93 3.59
N LYS A 143 1.14 12.82 3.58
CA LYS A 143 1.08 11.82 4.63
C LYS A 143 1.31 12.44 6.02
N LYS A 144 0.54 11.99 6.99
CA LYS A 144 0.55 12.50 8.36
C LYS A 144 1.42 11.65 9.30
N VAL A 145 1.77 10.43 8.90
CA VAL A 145 2.43 9.43 9.76
C VAL A 145 3.80 9.06 9.22
N PRO A 146 4.76 8.70 10.09
CA PRO A 146 6.01 8.08 9.69
C PRO A 146 5.78 6.87 8.81
N MET A 147 6.64 6.65 7.81
CA MET A 147 6.45 5.57 6.84
C MET A 147 7.77 4.87 6.49
N LEU A 148 7.75 3.55 6.57
CA LEU A 148 8.81 2.69 6.05
C LEU A 148 8.43 2.24 4.64
N PHE A 149 9.31 2.52 3.69
CA PHE A 149 9.24 2.09 2.30
C PHE A 149 10.14 0.88 2.11
N ILE A 150 9.60 -0.22 1.58
CA ILE A 150 10.34 -1.44 1.28
C ILE A 150 10.12 -1.81 -0.18
N HIS A 151 11.17 -2.24 -0.88
CA HIS A 151 11.04 -2.74 -2.25
C HIS A 151 12.15 -3.74 -2.57
N GLY A 152 11.84 -4.75 -3.37
CA GLY A 152 12.85 -5.65 -3.92
C GLY A 152 13.56 -5.03 -5.12
N ASP A 153 14.89 -5.21 -5.26
CA ASP A 153 15.65 -4.68 -6.39
C ASP A 153 15.55 -5.53 -7.68
N ALA A 154 14.84 -6.65 -7.61
CA ALA A 154 14.52 -7.52 -8.74
C ALA A 154 13.00 -7.61 -8.99
N ASP A 155 12.24 -6.60 -8.53
CA ASP A 155 10.80 -6.52 -8.79
C ASP A 155 10.56 -6.08 -10.25
N ASP A 156 10.05 -7.01 -11.04
CA ASP A 156 9.74 -6.86 -12.46
C ASP A 156 8.23 -6.66 -12.71
N PHE A 157 7.41 -6.74 -11.66
CA PHE A 157 5.97 -6.50 -11.74
C PHE A 157 5.63 -5.04 -11.37
N VAL A 158 5.97 -4.60 -10.16
CA VAL A 158 6.00 -3.17 -9.82
C VAL A 158 7.46 -2.71 -9.82
N PRO A 159 7.90 -1.98 -10.85
CA PRO A 159 9.32 -1.65 -10.99
C PRO A 159 9.90 -0.99 -9.74
N THR A 160 11.07 -1.45 -9.31
CA THR A 160 11.79 -0.87 -8.15
C THR A 160 11.96 0.64 -8.27
N ASP A 161 12.08 1.15 -9.50
CA ASP A 161 12.19 2.60 -9.76
C ASP A 161 10.99 3.42 -9.26
N MET A 162 9.84 2.79 -8.99
CA MET A 162 8.67 3.47 -8.45
C MET A 162 8.84 3.86 -6.97
N VAL A 163 9.63 3.14 -6.18
CA VAL A 163 9.81 3.48 -4.76
C VAL A 163 10.60 4.79 -4.57
N TYR A 164 11.54 5.10 -5.44
CA TYR A 164 12.40 6.27 -5.25
C TYR A 164 11.64 7.61 -5.31
N PRO A 165 10.77 7.87 -6.32
CA PRO A 165 9.94 9.08 -6.32
C PRO A 165 8.96 9.12 -5.14
N LEU A 166 8.39 7.98 -4.72
CA LEU A 166 7.53 7.88 -3.53
C LEU A 166 8.30 8.29 -2.28
N TYR A 167 9.44 7.65 -2.03
CA TYR A 167 10.30 7.98 -0.90
C TYR A 167 10.74 9.44 -0.93
N LYS A 168 11.21 9.95 -2.08
CA LYS A 168 11.66 11.34 -2.22
C LYS A 168 10.54 12.33 -1.90
N ALA A 169 9.33 12.10 -2.41
CA ALA A 169 8.19 13.00 -2.28
C ALA A 169 7.51 12.94 -0.91
N ALA A 170 7.65 11.82 -0.19
CA ALA A 170 6.98 11.60 1.08
C ALA A 170 7.34 12.66 2.12
N ALA A 171 6.31 13.25 2.75
CA ALA A 171 6.48 14.25 3.79
C ALA A 171 6.86 13.62 5.14
N GLY A 172 7.53 14.38 6.01
CA GLY A 172 7.85 13.97 7.38
C GLY A 172 8.82 12.79 7.46
N GLU A 173 8.77 12.07 8.58
CA GLU A 173 9.69 10.96 8.85
C GLU A 173 9.46 9.77 7.93
N LYS A 174 10.56 9.20 7.46
CA LYS A 174 10.55 8.09 6.51
C LYS A 174 11.87 7.34 6.50
N GLU A 175 11.78 6.03 6.26
CA GLU A 175 12.95 5.17 6.04
C GLU A 175 12.75 4.37 4.75
N LEU A 176 13.84 3.91 4.15
CA LEU A 176 13.84 3.10 2.92
C LEU A 176 14.66 1.84 3.15
N MET A 177 14.12 0.70 2.69
CA MET A 177 14.82 -0.58 2.62
C MET A 177 14.70 -1.15 1.21
N ILE A 178 15.82 -1.33 0.54
CA ILE A 178 15.88 -2.08 -0.74
C ILE A 178 16.40 -3.48 -0.43
N VAL A 179 15.62 -4.49 -0.79
CA VAL A 179 15.94 -5.90 -0.52
C VAL A 179 16.54 -6.52 -1.77
N LYS A 180 17.81 -6.92 -1.65
CA LYS A 180 18.60 -7.43 -2.77
C LYS A 180 18.06 -8.77 -3.28
N GLY A 181 17.84 -8.86 -4.59
CA GLY A 181 17.38 -10.08 -5.30
C GLY A 181 15.92 -10.42 -5.05
N ALA A 182 15.17 -9.59 -4.33
CA ALA A 182 13.76 -9.82 -4.11
C ALA A 182 12.92 -9.37 -5.32
N GLY A 183 12.08 -10.27 -5.84
CA GLY A 183 11.03 -9.96 -6.80
C GLY A 183 9.78 -9.42 -6.12
N HIS A 184 8.69 -9.26 -6.88
CA HIS A 184 7.44 -8.66 -6.42
C HIS A 184 6.85 -9.36 -5.19
N GLY A 185 6.66 -8.60 -4.09
CA GLY A 185 6.11 -9.10 -2.83
C GLY A 185 6.96 -10.17 -2.14
N LYS A 186 8.26 -10.27 -2.50
CA LYS A 186 9.20 -11.28 -2.00
C LYS A 186 10.27 -10.72 -1.06
N SER A 187 10.20 -9.46 -0.69
CA SER A 187 11.16 -8.82 0.21
C SER A 187 11.32 -9.61 1.51
N ARG A 188 10.21 -10.00 2.14
CA ARG A 188 10.17 -10.81 3.36
C ARG A 188 10.76 -12.22 3.18
N GLU A 189 10.55 -12.84 2.01
CA GLU A 189 11.03 -14.19 1.73
C GLU A 189 12.53 -14.20 1.38
N ALA A 190 13.04 -13.14 0.75
CA ALA A 190 14.42 -13.03 0.30
C ALA A 190 15.39 -12.82 1.48
N ASP A 191 15.03 -12.02 2.48
CA ASP A 191 15.81 -11.80 3.68
C ASP A 191 14.89 -11.63 4.90
N PRO A 192 14.35 -12.73 5.46
CA PRO A 192 13.38 -12.66 6.55
C PRO A 192 13.90 -11.96 7.80
N LEU A 193 15.19 -12.17 8.13
CA LEU A 193 15.77 -11.62 9.35
C LEU A 193 15.91 -10.10 9.26
N ALA A 194 16.56 -9.60 8.21
CA ALA A 194 16.73 -8.16 8.03
C ALA A 194 15.40 -7.46 7.79
N TYR A 195 14.46 -8.11 7.10
CA TYR A 195 13.12 -7.59 6.86
C TYR A 195 12.37 -7.33 8.16
N TRP A 196 12.22 -8.34 9.00
CA TRP A 196 11.47 -8.23 10.25
C TRP A 196 12.19 -7.35 11.27
N GLU A 197 13.52 -7.45 11.40
CA GLU A 197 14.29 -6.53 12.23
C GLU A 197 14.03 -5.06 11.84
N LYS A 198 13.99 -4.76 10.54
CA LYS A 198 13.74 -3.42 10.05
C LYS A 198 12.31 -2.96 10.34
N VAL A 199 11.32 -3.81 10.07
CA VAL A 199 9.90 -3.51 10.30
C VAL A 199 9.64 -3.30 11.78
N ASP A 200 10.04 -4.26 12.62
CA ASP A 200 9.79 -4.23 14.07
C ASP A 200 10.46 -3.02 14.71
N THR A 201 11.75 -2.80 14.43
CA THR A 201 12.49 -1.64 14.95
C THR A 201 11.85 -0.30 14.50
N PHE A 202 11.32 -0.25 13.28
CA PHE A 202 10.63 0.96 12.82
C PHE A 202 9.31 1.18 13.53
N LEU A 203 8.50 0.14 13.71
CA LEU A 203 7.20 0.22 14.41
C LEU A 203 7.38 0.59 15.88
N GLU A 204 8.34 -0.01 16.59
CA GLU A 204 8.65 0.25 18.00
C GLU A 204 8.96 1.71 18.34
N LYS A 205 9.34 2.52 17.34
CA LYS A 205 9.57 3.97 17.56
C LYS A 205 8.29 4.76 17.78
N TYR A 206 7.13 4.21 17.37
CA TYR A 206 5.89 4.98 17.30
C TYR A 206 4.69 4.33 18.00
N ILE A 207 4.81 3.04 18.32
CA ILE A 207 3.75 2.26 19.00
C ILE A 207 4.24 1.66 20.31
#